data_d484e1a5216844656f8c0c15c3df5cf2
#
_entry.id   d484e1a5216844656f8c0c15c3df5cf2
#
_cell.length_a   1.000
_cell.length_b   1.000
_cell.length_c   1.000
_cell.angle_alpha   90.00
_cell.angle_beta   90.00
_cell.angle_gamma   90.00
#
_symmetry.space_group_name_H-M   'P 1'
#
loop_
_entity.id
_entity.type
_entity.pdbx_description
1 polymer ?
#
loop_
_entity_poly.entity_id
_entity_poly.type
_entity_poly.pdbx_seq_one_letter_code
_entity_poly.pdbx_strand_id
1 'polypeptide(L)'
;ITFDDAIDVLQEENTEDIHKMNAMVRTTEKPYLKIGIIDTFKSRIPWLLLLMISATFTGMIITSFEEKLAAMIVLTAFIPMLMDTGGNSGGQASATIIRALSLNEIDLNDIFKVIWKEIRVGVVCGLTLSIVNFFKILLIDKMLLGTKGITFKVDLVISLTLFIEIIFAKIVGCTLPIFAKKLKFDPAVMSS
;
A
#
# COMPACT_ATOMS: atom_id res chain seq x y z
N ILE A 1 -32.34 24.14 -3.01
CA ILE A 1 -30.94 23.70 -3.12
C ILE A 1 -30.31 24.58 -4.17
N THR A 2 -29.39 25.41 -3.76
CA THR A 2 -28.61 26.27 -4.64
C THR A 2 -27.40 25.52 -5.21
N PHE A 3 -26.78 26.08 -6.25
CA PHE A 3 -25.54 25.51 -6.81
C PHE A 3 -24.41 25.53 -5.77
N ASP A 4 -24.37 26.53 -4.92
CA ASP A 4 -23.40 26.66 -3.83
C ASP A 4 -23.58 25.53 -2.78
N ASP A 5 -24.83 25.21 -2.41
CA ASP A 5 -25.13 24.09 -1.49
C ASP A 5 -24.63 22.75 -2.05
N ALA A 6 -24.71 22.56 -3.37
CA ALA A 6 -24.21 21.35 -4.01
C ALA A 6 -22.67 21.27 -4.03
N ILE A 7 -21.99 22.41 -4.19
CA ILE A 7 -20.53 22.49 -4.10
C ILE A 7 -20.06 22.20 -2.69
N ASP A 8 -20.72 22.74 -1.68
CA ASP A 8 -20.36 22.53 -0.28
C ASP A 8 -20.48 21.05 0.10
N VAL A 9 -21.56 20.38 -0.32
CA VAL A 9 -21.72 18.92 -0.12
C VAL A 9 -20.60 18.12 -0.81
N LEU A 10 -20.25 18.48 -2.05
CA LEU A 10 -19.16 17.79 -2.76
C LEU A 10 -17.79 17.97 -2.09
N GLN A 11 -17.53 19.17 -1.56
CA GLN A 11 -16.29 19.41 -0.81
C GLN A 11 -16.25 18.63 0.51
N GLU A 12 -17.40 18.56 1.16
CA GLU A 12 -17.56 17.80 2.40
C GLU A 12 -17.33 16.31 2.17
N GLU A 13 -17.98 15.72 1.16
CA GLU A 13 -17.78 14.32 0.78
C GLU A 13 -16.32 14.00 0.38
N ASN A 14 -15.72 14.86 -0.46
CA ASN A 14 -14.31 14.70 -0.83
C ASN A 14 -13.37 14.74 0.40
N THR A 15 -13.64 15.61 1.35
CA THR A 15 -12.84 15.71 2.58
C THR A 15 -13.01 14.46 3.44
N GLU A 16 -14.24 13.96 3.54
CA GLU A 16 -14.54 12.72 4.27
C GLU A 16 -13.84 11.52 3.64
N ASP A 17 -13.88 11.39 2.32
CA ASP A 17 -13.21 10.31 1.59
C ASP A 17 -11.69 10.34 1.81
N ILE A 18 -11.06 11.53 1.74
CA ILE A 18 -9.62 11.67 2.04
C ILE A 18 -9.30 11.23 3.47
N HIS A 19 -10.14 11.59 4.46
CA HIS A 19 -9.95 11.16 5.85
C HIS A 19 -10.10 9.65 5.98
N LYS A 20 -11.11 9.04 5.38
CA LYS A 20 -11.35 7.60 5.39
C LYS A 20 -10.21 6.84 4.71
N MET A 21 -9.73 7.31 3.57
CA MET A 21 -8.59 6.69 2.86
C MET A 21 -7.30 6.69 3.69
N ASN A 22 -7.17 7.60 4.65
CA ASN A 22 -6.07 7.63 5.61
C ASN A 22 -6.46 7.05 6.98
N ALA A 23 -7.59 6.33 7.07
CA ALA A 23 -8.16 5.76 8.28
C ALA A 23 -8.23 6.73 9.47
N MET A 24 -8.42 8.02 9.17
CA MET A 24 -8.62 9.06 10.18
C MET A 24 -10.09 9.18 10.53
N VAL A 25 -10.41 9.18 11.82
CA VAL A 25 -11.76 9.48 12.28
C VAL A 25 -12.01 10.97 12.13
N ARG A 26 -13.02 11.37 11.32
CA ARG A 26 -13.41 12.79 11.19
C ARG A 26 -13.87 13.34 12.54
N THR A 27 -13.24 14.40 12.99
CA THR A 27 -13.53 14.97 14.31
C THR A 27 -14.22 16.32 14.27
N THR A 28 -14.02 17.16 13.23
CA THR A 28 -14.60 18.54 13.18
C THR A 28 -14.58 19.11 11.78
N GLU A 29 -15.55 20.01 11.49
CA GLU A 29 -15.61 20.87 10.28
C GLU A 29 -14.75 22.14 10.42
N LYS A 30 -13.93 22.24 11.46
CA LYS A 30 -13.12 23.43 11.72
C LYS A 30 -11.93 23.50 10.75
N PRO A 31 -11.52 24.72 10.34
CA PRO A 31 -10.26 24.90 9.61
C PRO A 31 -9.09 24.26 10.35
N TYR A 32 -8.17 23.64 9.63
CA TYR A 32 -7.07 22.83 10.19
C TYR A 32 -6.31 23.49 11.35
N LEU A 33 -5.97 24.77 11.24
CA LEU A 33 -5.25 25.50 12.28
C LEU A 33 -6.08 25.78 13.55
N LYS A 34 -7.40 25.60 13.49
CA LYS A 34 -8.32 25.77 14.65
C LYS A 34 -8.66 24.44 15.33
N ILE A 35 -8.22 23.33 14.77
CA ILE A 35 -8.41 22.01 15.38
C ILE A 35 -7.40 21.84 16.51
N GLY A 36 -7.86 21.42 17.67
CA GLY A 36 -6.99 21.17 18.84
C GLY A 36 -6.05 19.98 18.59
N ILE A 37 -4.87 20.03 19.21
CA ILE A 37 -3.87 18.94 19.14
C ILE A 37 -4.47 17.62 19.60
N ILE A 38 -5.25 17.65 20.68
CA ILE A 38 -5.89 16.45 21.27
C ILE A 38 -6.93 15.85 20.33
N ASP A 39 -7.69 16.68 19.62
CA ASP A 39 -8.68 16.20 18.64
C ASP A 39 -7.99 15.55 17.46
N THR A 40 -6.91 16.16 16.95
CA THR A 40 -6.07 15.57 15.89
C THR A 40 -5.43 14.27 16.34
N PHE A 41 -4.92 14.18 17.58
CA PHE A 41 -4.37 12.96 18.15
C PHE A 41 -5.43 11.85 18.20
N LYS A 42 -6.62 12.13 18.75
CA LYS A 42 -7.71 11.17 18.86
C LYS A 42 -8.17 10.61 17.50
N SER A 43 -8.11 11.42 16.45
CA SER A 43 -8.51 11.00 15.10
C SER A 43 -7.53 10.04 14.46
N ARG A 44 -6.25 10.08 14.84
CA ARG A 44 -5.17 9.31 14.18
C ARG A 44 -4.72 8.09 14.98
N ILE A 45 -4.73 8.20 16.32
CA ILE A 45 -4.11 7.18 17.18
C ILE A 45 -4.74 5.78 17.07
N PRO A 46 -6.07 5.59 16.94
CA PRO A 46 -6.65 4.25 16.89
C PRO A 46 -6.08 3.42 15.74
N TRP A 47 -5.96 4.03 14.56
CA TRP A 47 -5.40 3.36 13.39
C TRP A 47 -3.91 3.06 13.53
N LEU A 48 -3.13 4.01 14.04
CA LEU A 48 -1.69 3.83 14.27
C LEU A 48 -1.41 2.71 15.26
N LEU A 49 -2.23 2.57 16.31
CA LEU A 49 -2.12 1.46 17.25
C LEU A 49 -2.44 0.11 16.59
N LEU A 50 -3.44 0.06 15.72
CA LEU A 50 -3.77 -1.14 14.95
C LEU A 50 -2.61 -1.53 14.03
N LEU A 51 -2.03 -0.57 13.32
CA LEU A 51 -0.85 -0.80 12.46
C LEU A 51 0.37 -1.26 13.29
N MET A 52 0.58 -0.73 14.49
CA MET A 52 1.65 -1.15 15.39
C MET A 52 1.48 -2.61 15.82
N ILE A 53 0.24 -3.03 16.13
CA ILE A 53 -0.06 -4.44 16.43
C ILE A 53 0.19 -5.31 15.20
N SER A 54 -0.25 -4.88 14.01
CA SER A 54 -0.01 -5.57 12.75
C SER A 54 1.49 -5.73 12.46
N ALA A 55 2.30 -4.70 12.72
CA ALA A 55 3.75 -4.75 12.56
C ALA A 55 4.42 -5.84 13.42
N THR A 56 3.82 -6.21 14.55
CA THR A 56 4.31 -7.31 15.40
C THR A 56 4.27 -8.65 14.65
N PHE A 57 3.22 -8.91 13.87
CA PHE A 57 3.12 -10.12 13.05
C PHE A 57 4.20 -10.14 11.96
N THR A 58 4.46 -9.00 11.33
CA THR A 58 5.56 -8.87 10.36
C THR A 58 6.91 -9.18 11.02
N GLY A 59 7.16 -8.65 12.22
CA GLY A 59 8.36 -8.96 13.00
C GLY A 59 8.50 -10.46 13.31
N MET A 60 7.42 -11.11 13.73
CA MET A 60 7.41 -12.56 13.96
C MET A 60 7.75 -13.38 12.72
N ILE A 61 7.23 -12.99 11.55
CA ILE A 61 7.57 -13.63 10.29
C ILE A 61 9.07 -13.47 9.99
N ILE A 62 9.61 -12.26 10.09
CA ILE A 62 11.03 -12.00 9.85
C ILE A 62 11.90 -12.85 10.80
N THR A 63 11.57 -12.89 12.09
CA THR A 63 12.29 -13.69 13.08
C THR A 63 12.23 -15.18 12.78
N SER A 64 11.12 -15.70 12.23
CA SER A 64 11.02 -17.12 11.84
C SER A 64 11.98 -17.52 10.72
N PHE A 65 12.51 -16.55 9.98
CA PHE A 65 13.53 -16.74 8.94
C PHE A 65 14.93 -16.29 9.35
N GLU A 66 15.16 -15.98 10.64
CA GLU A 66 16.40 -15.38 11.15
C GLU A 66 17.64 -16.19 10.77
N GLU A 67 17.64 -17.51 10.94
CA GLU A 67 18.78 -18.37 10.58
C GLU A 67 19.13 -18.28 9.09
N LYS A 68 18.11 -18.22 8.22
CA LYS A 68 18.32 -18.12 6.77
C LYS A 68 18.82 -16.73 6.37
N LEU A 69 18.30 -15.70 7.02
CA LEU A 69 18.71 -14.32 6.79
C LEU A 69 20.13 -14.06 7.34
N ALA A 70 20.48 -14.66 8.47
CA ALA A 70 21.84 -14.57 9.03
C ALA A 70 22.91 -15.17 8.10
N ALA A 71 22.56 -16.20 7.32
CA ALA A 71 23.46 -16.76 6.31
C ALA A 71 23.72 -15.79 5.14
N MET A 72 22.83 -14.82 4.91
CA MET A 72 22.93 -13.82 3.84
C MET A 72 22.44 -12.44 4.33
N ILE A 73 23.13 -11.87 5.30
CA ILE A 73 22.77 -10.59 5.96
C ILE A 73 22.46 -9.47 4.96
N VAL A 74 23.12 -9.46 3.79
CA VAL A 74 22.86 -8.46 2.75
C VAL A 74 21.38 -8.42 2.31
N LEU A 75 20.64 -9.52 2.38
CA LEU A 75 19.22 -9.57 2.03
C LEU A 75 18.37 -8.73 2.98
N THR A 76 18.73 -8.66 4.26
CA THR A 76 17.98 -7.89 5.26
C THR A 76 17.96 -6.39 4.95
N ALA A 77 19.02 -5.89 4.31
CA ALA A 77 19.12 -4.48 3.92
C ALA A 77 18.09 -4.09 2.83
N PHE A 78 17.58 -5.06 2.07
CA PHE A 78 16.60 -4.81 1.02
C PHE A 78 15.13 -5.00 1.47
N ILE A 79 14.88 -5.57 2.66
CA ILE A 79 13.52 -5.77 3.19
C ILE A 79 12.73 -4.46 3.22
N PRO A 80 13.26 -3.31 3.74
CA PRO A 80 12.49 -2.07 3.76
C PRO A 80 12.10 -1.59 2.36
N MET A 81 13.00 -1.71 1.38
CA MET A 81 12.72 -1.33 -0.01
C MET A 81 11.59 -2.19 -0.61
N LEU A 82 11.65 -3.50 -0.39
CA LEU A 82 10.61 -4.42 -0.86
C LEU A 82 9.26 -4.05 -0.22
N MET A 83 9.19 -3.97 1.10
CA MET A 83 7.96 -3.64 1.83
C MET A 83 7.35 -2.30 1.40
N ASP A 84 8.17 -1.26 1.21
CA ASP A 84 7.71 0.05 0.74
C ASP A 84 7.15 -0.02 -0.68
N THR A 85 7.87 -0.66 -1.59
CA THR A 85 7.44 -0.80 -2.99
C THR A 85 6.15 -1.62 -3.11
N GLY A 86 6.05 -2.73 -2.37
CA GLY A 86 4.84 -3.55 -2.30
C GLY A 86 3.66 -2.77 -1.72
N GLY A 87 3.86 -2.08 -0.60
CA GLY A 87 2.84 -1.24 0.04
C GLY A 87 2.31 -0.16 -0.90
N ASN A 88 3.20 0.59 -1.54
CA ASN A 88 2.83 1.62 -2.52
C ASN A 88 2.09 1.03 -3.74
N SER A 89 2.54 -0.11 -4.25
CA SER A 89 1.87 -0.78 -5.38
C SER A 89 0.47 -1.27 -5.03
N GLY A 90 0.30 -1.83 -3.84
CA GLY A 90 -1.00 -2.25 -3.31
C GLY A 90 -1.93 -1.07 -3.04
N GLY A 91 -1.43 0.00 -2.42
CA GLY A 91 -2.17 1.22 -2.16
C GLY A 91 -2.70 1.90 -3.44
N GLN A 92 -1.88 1.94 -4.52
CA GLN A 92 -2.33 2.44 -5.82
C GLN A 92 -3.49 1.61 -6.40
N ALA A 93 -3.41 0.28 -6.31
CA ALA A 93 -4.49 -0.60 -6.75
C ALA A 93 -5.75 -0.36 -5.91
N SER A 94 -5.61 -0.32 -4.58
CA SER A 94 -6.69 -0.07 -3.64
C SER A 94 -7.41 1.24 -3.91
N ALA A 95 -6.68 2.35 -4.01
CA ALA A 95 -7.25 3.67 -4.29
C ALA A 95 -8.02 3.71 -5.63
N THR A 96 -7.48 3.06 -6.66
CA THR A 96 -8.14 2.97 -7.97
C THR A 96 -9.47 2.21 -7.89
N ILE A 97 -9.49 1.10 -7.15
CA ILE A 97 -10.68 0.27 -6.99
C ILE A 97 -11.73 0.93 -6.11
N ILE A 98 -11.32 1.62 -5.04
CA ILE A 98 -12.22 2.40 -4.18
C ILE A 98 -12.96 3.45 -5.02
N ARG A 99 -12.23 4.19 -5.83
CA ARG A 99 -12.82 5.18 -6.74
C ARG A 99 -13.80 4.54 -7.74
N ALA A 100 -13.42 3.43 -8.37
CA ALA A 100 -14.29 2.74 -9.31
C ALA A 100 -15.57 2.20 -8.64
N LEU A 101 -15.47 1.77 -7.37
CA LEU A 101 -16.62 1.36 -6.56
C LEU A 101 -17.53 2.52 -6.16
N SER A 102 -16.97 3.70 -5.86
CA SER A 102 -17.74 4.90 -5.50
C SER A 102 -18.48 5.48 -6.71
N LEU A 103 -17.89 5.41 -7.90
CA LEU A 103 -18.50 5.83 -9.16
C LEU A 103 -19.45 4.77 -9.77
N ASN A 104 -19.64 3.62 -9.11
CA ASN A 104 -20.40 2.48 -9.64
C ASN A 104 -19.93 1.99 -11.02
N GLU A 105 -18.64 2.15 -11.34
CA GLU A 105 -18.02 1.63 -12.56
C GLU A 105 -17.79 0.12 -12.48
N ILE A 106 -17.68 -0.44 -11.26
CA ILE A 106 -17.51 -1.87 -10.99
C ILE A 106 -18.44 -2.32 -9.88
N ASP A 107 -18.90 -3.58 -9.98
CA ASP A 107 -19.73 -4.24 -9.00
C ASP A 107 -19.00 -5.41 -8.31
N LEU A 108 -19.61 -5.92 -7.22
CA LEU A 108 -19.07 -7.08 -6.49
C LEU A 108 -18.90 -8.33 -7.37
N ASN A 109 -19.68 -8.45 -8.45
CA ASN A 109 -19.60 -9.56 -9.40
C ASN A 109 -18.41 -9.46 -10.35
N ASP A 110 -17.78 -8.28 -10.46
CA ASP A 110 -16.66 -8.05 -11.36
C ASP A 110 -15.29 -8.39 -10.75
N ILE A 111 -15.26 -8.94 -9.53
CA ILE A 111 -14.02 -9.22 -8.79
C ILE A 111 -12.99 -9.99 -9.61
N PHE A 112 -13.40 -11.01 -10.35
CA PHE A 112 -12.48 -11.80 -11.19
C PHE A 112 -11.92 -11.01 -12.38
N LYS A 113 -12.71 -10.11 -12.97
CA LYS A 113 -12.27 -9.24 -14.06
C LYS A 113 -11.25 -8.21 -13.54
N VAL A 114 -11.52 -7.66 -12.34
CA VAL A 114 -10.64 -6.72 -11.66
C VAL A 114 -9.31 -7.39 -11.33
N ILE A 115 -9.32 -8.54 -10.65
CA ILE A 115 -8.12 -9.29 -10.30
C ILE A 115 -7.31 -9.61 -11.56
N TRP A 116 -7.95 -10.10 -12.62
CA TRP A 116 -7.25 -10.42 -13.86
C TRP A 116 -6.63 -9.20 -14.54
N LYS A 117 -7.29 -8.05 -14.46
CA LYS A 117 -6.73 -6.78 -14.93
C LYS A 117 -5.51 -6.37 -14.12
N GLU A 118 -5.63 -6.40 -12.77
CA GLU A 118 -4.56 -6.00 -11.85
C GLU A 118 -3.35 -6.95 -11.91
N ILE A 119 -3.54 -8.25 -12.13
CA ILE A 119 -2.43 -9.19 -12.37
C ILE A 119 -1.65 -8.76 -13.62
N ARG A 120 -2.31 -8.45 -14.72
CA ARG A 120 -1.61 -8.01 -15.94
C ARG A 120 -0.86 -6.69 -15.75
N VAL A 121 -1.47 -5.74 -15.04
CA VAL A 121 -0.79 -4.49 -14.67
C VAL A 121 0.38 -4.79 -13.75
N GLY A 122 0.20 -5.68 -12.77
CA GLY A 122 1.24 -6.14 -11.85
C GLY A 122 2.42 -6.79 -12.55
N VAL A 123 2.17 -7.62 -13.57
CA VAL A 123 3.23 -8.23 -14.37
C VAL A 123 4.05 -7.17 -15.12
N VAL A 124 3.40 -6.20 -15.75
CA VAL A 124 4.11 -5.12 -16.48
C VAL A 124 4.90 -4.23 -15.53
N CYS A 125 4.27 -3.77 -14.44
CA CYS A 125 4.93 -2.93 -13.44
C CYS A 125 6.06 -3.70 -12.73
N GLY A 126 5.79 -4.93 -12.31
CA GLY A 126 6.74 -5.78 -11.62
C GLY A 126 7.95 -6.10 -12.47
N LEU A 127 7.76 -6.44 -13.76
CA LEU A 127 8.86 -6.68 -14.69
C LEU A 127 9.72 -5.43 -14.87
N THR A 128 9.07 -4.28 -15.10
CA THR A 128 9.78 -3.01 -15.28
C THR A 128 10.59 -2.64 -14.05
N LEU A 129 9.97 -2.69 -12.86
CA LEU A 129 10.65 -2.35 -11.61
C LEU A 129 11.76 -3.35 -11.25
N SER A 130 11.56 -4.64 -11.50
CA SER A 130 12.60 -5.66 -11.25
C SER A 130 13.81 -5.46 -12.14
N ILE A 131 13.63 -5.14 -13.43
CA ILE A 131 14.73 -4.86 -14.35
C ILE A 131 15.48 -3.60 -13.90
N VAL A 132 14.76 -2.52 -13.59
CA VAL A 132 15.36 -1.27 -13.11
C VAL A 132 16.11 -1.51 -11.78
N ASN A 133 15.50 -2.26 -10.86
CA ASN A 133 16.13 -2.57 -9.56
C ASN A 133 17.39 -3.41 -9.72
N PHE A 134 17.38 -4.40 -10.63
CA PHE A 134 18.56 -5.21 -10.94
C PHE A 134 19.74 -4.33 -11.36
N PHE A 135 19.55 -3.41 -12.30
CA PHE A 135 20.59 -2.47 -12.71
C PHE A 135 20.95 -1.49 -11.60
N LYS A 136 20.00 -1.03 -10.82
CA LYS A 136 20.22 -0.15 -9.66
C LYS A 136 21.13 -0.83 -8.63
N ILE A 137 20.86 -2.08 -8.27
CA ILE A 137 21.68 -2.84 -7.31
C ILE A 137 23.10 -3.04 -7.87
N LEU A 138 23.23 -3.38 -9.14
CA LEU A 138 24.51 -3.60 -9.77
C LEU A 138 25.35 -2.30 -9.85
N LEU A 139 24.73 -1.19 -10.27
CA LEU A 139 25.44 0.07 -10.51
C LEU A 139 25.61 0.89 -9.24
N ILE A 140 24.56 1.03 -8.44
CA ILE A 140 24.59 1.91 -7.26
C ILE A 140 25.10 1.13 -6.04
N ASP A 141 24.42 0.03 -5.65
CA ASP A 141 24.74 -0.63 -4.38
C ASP A 141 26.11 -1.34 -4.44
N LYS A 142 26.42 -1.99 -5.57
CA LYS A 142 27.67 -2.74 -5.71
C LYS A 142 28.83 -1.86 -6.19
N MET A 143 28.67 -1.08 -7.28
CA MET A 143 29.78 -0.32 -7.85
C MET A 143 30.02 1.02 -7.15
N LEU A 144 28.97 1.78 -6.84
CA LEU A 144 29.11 3.12 -6.26
C LEU A 144 29.27 3.06 -4.74
N LEU A 145 28.44 2.30 -4.04
CA LEU A 145 28.45 2.19 -2.58
C LEU A 145 29.40 1.09 -2.07
N GLY A 146 29.87 0.19 -2.94
CA GLY A 146 30.79 -0.88 -2.57
C GLY A 146 30.21 -1.88 -1.57
N THR A 147 28.90 -2.07 -1.55
CA THR A 147 28.22 -2.95 -0.60
C THR A 147 28.70 -4.39 -0.74
N LYS A 148 29.32 -4.91 0.32
CA LYS A 148 29.87 -6.27 0.33
C LYS A 148 28.74 -7.32 0.36
N GLY A 149 28.98 -8.46 -0.28
CA GLY A 149 28.04 -9.58 -0.28
C GLY A 149 27.03 -9.58 -1.43
N ILE A 150 26.97 -8.52 -2.25
CA ILE A 150 26.12 -8.49 -3.44
C ILE A 150 26.77 -9.33 -4.54
N THR A 151 26.25 -10.51 -4.72
CA THR A 151 26.57 -11.40 -5.84
C THR A 151 25.47 -11.32 -6.88
N PHE A 152 25.74 -11.75 -8.12
CA PHE A 152 24.72 -11.85 -9.16
C PHE A 152 23.48 -12.66 -8.72
N LYS A 153 23.71 -13.73 -7.94
CA LYS A 153 22.61 -14.56 -7.41
C LYS A 153 21.74 -13.80 -6.40
N VAL A 154 22.35 -13.02 -5.51
CA VAL A 154 21.64 -12.20 -4.53
C VAL A 154 20.79 -11.13 -5.23
N ASP A 155 21.36 -10.45 -6.20
CA ASP A 155 20.67 -9.44 -7.01
C ASP A 155 19.48 -10.03 -7.77
N LEU A 156 19.68 -11.19 -8.40
CA LEU A 156 18.60 -11.92 -9.08
C LEU A 156 17.45 -12.31 -8.12
N VAL A 157 17.79 -12.79 -6.93
CA VAL A 157 16.80 -13.16 -5.90
C VAL A 157 16.00 -11.94 -5.46
N ILE A 158 16.64 -10.80 -5.17
CA ILE A 158 15.97 -9.56 -4.76
C ILE A 158 15.05 -9.06 -5.87
N SER A 159 15.53 -9.03 -7.11
CA SER A 159 14.75 -8.55 -8.25
C SER A 159 13.56 -9.46 -8.57
N LEU A 160 13.72 -10.77 -8.46
CA LEU A 160 12.63 -11.74 -8.62
C LEU A 160 11.60 -11.63 -7.49
N THR A 161 12.07 -11.43 -6.26
CA THR A 161 11.19 -11.20 -5.10
C THR A 161 10.35 -9.95 -5.32
N LEU A 162 10.96 -8.85 -5.77
CA LEU A 162 10.25 -7.61 -6.09
C LEU A 162 9.18 -7.81 -7.17
N PHE A 163 9.50 -8.59 -8.21
CA PHE A 163 8.52 -8.93 -9.27
C PHE A 163 7.29 -9.64 -8.71
N ILE A 164 7.52 -10.67 -7.92
CA ILE A 164 6.44 -11.48 -7.33
C ILE A 164 5.63 -10.66 -6.33
N GLU A 165 6.32 -9.88 -5.49
CA GLU A 165 5.71 -9.03 -4.48
C GLU A 165 4.73 -8.02 -5.08
N ILE A 166 5.12 -7.33 -6.17
CA ILE A 166 4.26 -6.34 -6.84
C ILE A 166 2.96 -6.99 -7.36
N ILE A 167 3.04 -8.20 -7.90
CA ILE A 167 1.84 -8.91 -8.36
C ILE A 167 0.93 -9.23 -7.18
N PHE A 168 1.48 -9.79 -6.08
CA PHE A 168 0.70 -10.08 -4.89
C PHE A 168 0.11 -8.82 -4.24
N ALA A 169 0.90 -7.75 -4.13
CA ALA A 169 0.46 -6.48 -3.58
C ALA A 169 -0.75 -5.91 -4.36
N LYS A 170 -0.73 -5.98 -5.69
CA LYS A 170 -1.87 -5.54 -6.51
C LYS A 170 -3.10 -6.42 -6.34
N ILE A 171 -2.92 -7.74 -6.25
CA ILE A 171 -4.04 -8.67 -6.00
C ILE A 171 -4.68 -8.37 -4.64
N VAL A 172 -3.89 -8.22 -3.59
CA VAL A 172 -4.39 -7.89 -2.24
C VAL A 172 -5.04 -6.51 -2.25
N GLY A 173 -4.35 -5.50 -2.80
CA GLY A 173 -4.83 -4.12 -2.84
C GLY A 173 -6.15 -3.96 -3.60
N CYS A 174 -6.36 -4.66 -4.71
CA CYS A 174 -7.63 -4.60 -5.43
C CYS A 174 -8.75 -5.42 -4.77
N THR A 175 -8.41 -6.45 -4.03
CA THR A 175 -9.37 -7.38 -3.45
C THR A 175 -9.98 -6.86 -2.15
N LEU A 176 -9.16 -6.24 -1.29
CA LEU A 176 -9.58 -5.75 0.03
C LEU A 176 -10.76 -4.77 -0.03
N PRO A 177 -10.78 -3.72 -0.88
CA PRO A 177 -11.91 -2.80 -0.96
C PRO A 177 -13.22 -3.48 -1.40
N ILE A 178 -13.12 -4.44 -2.33
CA ILE A 178 -14.30 -5.19 -2.82
C ILE A 178 -14.87 -6.05 -1.69
N PHE A 179 -14.00 -6.71 -0.90
CA PHE A 179 -14.43 -7.47 0.26
C PHE A 179 -15.04 -6.57 1.35
N ALA A 180 -14.46 -5.40 1.61
CA ALA A 180 -15.02 -4.44 2.55
C ALA A 180 -16.45 -4.04 2.16
N LYS A 181 -16.67 -3.69 0.89
CA LYS A 181 -18.01 -3.38 0.36
C LYS A 181 -18.98 -4.57 0.52
N LYS A 182 -18.51 -5.80 0.29
CA LYS A 182 -19.33 -7.01 0.48
C LYS A 182 -19.73 -7.22 1.93
N LEU A 183 -18.87 -6.89 2.88
CA LEU A 183 -19.13 -6.95 4.32
C LEU A 183 -19.86 -5.72 4.86
N LYS A 184 -20.27 -4.79 3.98
CA LYS A 184 -20.92 -3.51 4.33
C LYS A 184 -20.01 -2.58 5.17
N PHE A 185 -18.71 -2.75 5.09
CA PHE A 185 -17.73 -1.77 5.56
C PHE A 185 -17.43 -0.74 4.47
N ASP A 186 -17.00 0.44 4.88
CA ASP A 186 -16.58 1.46 3.93
C ASP A 186 -15.27 1.03 3.24
N PRO A 187 -15.26 0.88 1.91
CA PRO A 187 -14.07 0.46 1.17
C PRO A 187 -12.88 1.42 1.34
N ALA A 188 -13.13 2.70 1.59
CA ALA A 188 -12.10 3.73 1.71
C ALA A 188 -11.14 3.47 2.89
N VAL A 189 -11.63 2.86 3.97
CA VAL A 189 -10.80 2.51 5.15
C VAL A 189 -9.76 1.44 4.85
N MET A 190 -9.91 0.69 3.74
CA MET A 190 -9.01 -0.40 3.36
C MET A 190 -7.84 0.03 2.48
N SER A 191 -7.68 1.34 2.22
CA SER A 191 -6.58 1.87 1.38
C SER A 191 -5.29 2.17 2.14
N SER A 192 -5.37 2.23 3.47
CA SER A 192 -4.26 2.62 4.37
C SER A 192 -3.51 1.46 4.98
#